data_8b0830db7904a5cb82f80d4760892413
#
_entry.id   8b0830db7904a5cb82f80d4760892413
#
_cell.length_a   1.000
_cell.length_b   1.000
_cell.length_c   1.000
_cell.angle_alpha   90.00
_cell.angle_beta   90.00
_cell.angle_gamma   90.00
#
_symmetry.space_group_name_H-M   'P 1'
#
loop_
_entity.id
_entity.type
_entity.pdbx_description
1 polymer ?
#
loop_
_entity_poly.entity_id
_entity_poly.type
_entity_poly.pdbx_seq_one_letter_code
_entity_poly.pdbx_strand_id
1 'polypeptide(L)'
;MQHVYVIGSKGLPGSYGGYETFLDKLTEYHQNNRNIQYHVACKANGDGVSPELRSMPDRFKYHNADCFKIHVPEVGAAQAIYYDCMALDYCVKHIRRHEIKNAIVYVLACRIGPFFAHYVSEIHKLGGKVFVNPDGHEWMRAKWSKPVREYWKISEKLMIKHADLIICDSINIEKYIQETYKKYNPLTTYIAYGAETKSSSLSDESQEIINWYDEHDLRKKEYYLIVGRFVPENNFETIIREFMMSDSKKDLAIITTQNDSFLNELDERLHFRQDPRIKFVGTVYNQELLKKIRENAYGYIHGHSVGGTNPSLLEALGSTDLNLLFDVGFNRECAENGALYWTKEEGNLSMLFNEADKLTQEEIALLGRKAKKRILDAYSWKFISDKYEEVFTAVEGAIATYTNNEVSLSSIKSA
;
A
#
# COMPACT_ATOMS: atom_id res chain seq x y z
N MET A 1 -25.92 3.24 13.42
CA MET A 1 -24.52 3.67 13.26
C MET A 1 -23.62 2.45 13.51
N GLN A 2 -22.80 2.08 12.53
CA GLN A 2 -21.91 0.94 12.60
C GLN A 2 -20.60 1.36 13.31
N HIS A 3 -20.21 0.64 14.37
CA HIS A 3 -18.93 0.85 15.02
C HIS A 3 -17.86 -0.05 14.42
N VAL A 4 -16.76 0.55 13.94
CA VAL A 4 -15.63 -0.14 13.32
C VAL A 4 -14.36 0.17 14.08
N TYR A 5 -13.79 -0.85 14.72
CA TYR A 5 -12.51 -0.78 15.42
C TYR A 5 -11.40 -1.18 14.47
N VAL A 6 -10.40 -0.33 14.27
CA VAL A 6 -9.27 -0.62 13.37
C VAL A 6 -7.99 -0.73 14.19
N ILE A 7 -7.29 -1.85 14.05
CA ILE A 7 -6.04 -2.13 14.73
C ILE A 7 -4.97 -2.61 13.74
N GLY A 8 -3.71 -2.56 14.14
CA GLY A 8 -2.58 -3.06 13.33
C GLY A 8 -1.84 -2.00 12.53
N SER A 9 -2.31 -0.74 12.51
CA SER A 9 -1.53 0.41 12.04
C SER A 9 -0.79 1.08 13.19
N LYS A 10 0.09 2.04 12.88
CA LYS A 10 0.69 2.89 13.92
C LYS A 10 -0.28 3.95 14.44
N GLY A 11 -1.37 4.22 13.72
CA GLY A 11 -2.45 5.12 14.09
C GLY A 11 -2.54 6.38 13.24
N LEU A 12 -3.34 7.33 13.73
CA LEU A 12 -3.66 8.61 13.11
C LEU A 12 -3.14 9.79 13.98
N PRO A 13 -2.74 10.92 13.39
CA PRO A 13 -2.64 11.23 11.95
C PRO A 13 -1.65 10.32 11.22
N GLY A 14 -1.97 9.96 9.98
CA GLY A 14 -1.11 9.13 9.15
C GLY A 14 0.06 9.91 8.56
N SER A 15 1.29 9.62 8.95
CA SER A 15 2.46 10.35 8.46
C SER A 15 3.24 9.60 7.38
N TYR A 16 3.43 8.29 7.54
CA TYR A 16 4.19 7.45 6.60
C TYR A 16 3.85 5.98 6.81
N GLY A 17 3.48 5.30 5.73
CA GLY A 17 3.16 3.87 5.71
C GLY A 17 1.85 3.60 4.96
N GLY A 18 1.73 2.41 4.36
CA GLY A 18 0.55 2.04 3.58
C GLY A 18 -0.74 2.06 4.41
N TYR A 19 -0.71 1.45 5.59
CA TYR A 19 -1.88 1.39 6.48
C TYR A 19 -2.22 2.74 7.10
N GLU A 20 -1.23 3.55 7.45
CA GLU A 20 -1.42 4.88 8.02
C GLU A 20 -2.08 5.80 6.99
N THR A 21 -1.56 5.84 5.77
CA THR A 21 -2.14 6.62 4.66
C THR A 21 -3.55 6.12 4.32
N PHE A 22 -3.75 4.80 4.27
CA PHE A 22 -5.07 4.22 4.04
C PHE A 22 -6.09 4.67 5.07
N LEU A 23 -5.77 4.57 6.36
CA LEU A 23 -6.69 4.95 7.44
C LEU A 23 -6.95 6.45 7.47
N ASP A 24 -5.94 7.25 7.22
CA ASP A 24 -6.06 8.71 7.15
C ASP A 24 -7.07 9.09 6.07
N LYS A 25 -6.90 8.58 4.87
CA LYS A 25 -7.82 8.82 3.76
C LYS A 25 -9.21 8.23 3.98
N LEU A 26 -9.32 7.01 4.49
CA LEU A 26 -10.61 6.40 4.77
C LEU A 26 -11.42 7.24 5.79
N THR A 27 -10.79 7.69 6.86
CA THR A 27 -11.45 8.51 7.89
C THR A 27 -11.72 9.93 7.41
N GLU A 28 -10.86 10.51 6.55
CA GLU A 28 -11.07 11.79 5.88
C GLU A 28 -12.32 11.75 4.98
N TYR A 29 -12.41 10.77 4.09
CA TYR A 29 -13.56 10.61 3.18
C TYR A 29 -14.86 10.32 3.93
N HIS A 30 -14.79 9.65 5.08
CA HIS A 30 -15.94 9.37 5.94
C HIS A 30 -16.17 10.41 7.05
N GLN A 31 -15.46 11.55 7.05
CA GLN A 31 -15.55 12.52 8.17
C GLN A 31 -16.97 13.05 8.43
N ASN A 32 -17.83 13.10 7.41
CA ASN A 32 -19.23 13.50 7.51
C ASN A 32 -20.21 12.32 7.43
N ASN A 33 -19.72 11.09 7.39
CA ASN A 33 -20.54 9.90 7.30
C ASN A 33 -21.15 9.58 8.68
N ARG A 34 -22.49 9.56 8.74
CA ARG A 34 -23.24 9.27 9.98
C ARG A 34 -23.54 7.78 10.17
N ASN A 35 -23.22 6.95 9.18
CA ASN A 35 -23.49 5.51 9.24
C ASN A 35 -22.38 4.75 9.94
N ILE A 36 -21.14 5.29 9.97
CA ILE A 36 -19.95 4.65 10.53
C ILE A 36 -19.30 5.55 11.58
N GLN A 37 -18.91 4.94 12.71
CA GLN A 37 -18.03 5.51 13.71
C GLN A 37 -16.77 4.66 13.82
N TYR A 38 -15.62 5.25 13.53
CA TYR A 38 -14.34 4.58 13.68
C TYR A 38 -13.78 4.69 15.10
N HIS A 39 -13.08 3.62 15.54
CA HIS A 39 -12.28 3.57 16.76
C HIS A 39 -10.90 3.06 16.36
N VAL A 40 -9.88 3.92 16.37
CA VAL A 40 -8.56 3.59 15.81
C VAL A 40 -7.52 3.45 16.91
N ALA A 41 -6.88 2.28 16.96
CA ALA A 41 -5.72 2.05 17.81
C ALA A 41 -4.51 2.80 17.28
N CYS A 42 -3.81 3.52 18.17
CA CYS A 42 -2.62 4.29 17.88
C CYS A 42 -1.47 3.84 18.77
N LYS A 43 -0.27 3.71 18.23
CA LYS A 43 0.95 3.47 19.01
C LYS A 43 1.33 4.73 19.79
N ALA A 44 1.52 4.61 21.10
CA ALA A 44 1.93 5.75 21.92
C ALA A 44 3.43 6.05 21.82
N ASN A 45 4.24 5.02 21.58
CA ASN A 45 5.72 5.10 21.61
C ASN A 45 6.35 4.06 20.68
N GLY A 46 7.67 4.10 20.55
CA GLY A 46 8.47 3.17 19.74
C GLY A 46 8.70 3.67 18.32
N ASP A 47 9.28 2.78 17.48
CA ASP A 47 9.71 3.13 16.13
C ASP A 47 8.56 3.44 15.19
N GLY A 48 8.78 4.45 14.34
CA GLY A 48 7.86 4.86 13.29
C GLY A 48 6.61 5.60 13.77
N VAL A 49 6.52 5.97 15.04
CA VAL A 49 5.48 6.88 15.55
C VAL A 49 5.89 8.32 15.25
N SER A 50 5.02 9.06 14.56
CA SER A 50 5.31 10.47 14.20
C SER A 50 5.39 11.37 15.43
N PRO A 51 6.17 12.48 15.36
CA PRO A 51 6.18 13.49 16.42
C PRO A 51 4.78 14.05 16.73
N GLU A 52 3.97 14.23 15.68
CA GLU A 52 2.60 14.70 15.81
C GLU A 52 1.75 13.72 16.63
N LEU A 53 1.73 12.43 16.25
CA LEU A 53 1.00 11.41 17.01
C LEU A 53 1.53 11.28 18.44
N ARG A 54 2.85 11.41 18.67
CA ARG A 54 3.42 11.38 20.03
C ARG A 54 2.87 12.51 20.90
N SER A 55 2.65 13.70 20.34
CA SER A 55 2.16 14.86 21.07
C SER A 55 0.65 14.80 21.39
N MET A 56 -0.13 13.98 20.69
CA MET A 56 -1.56 13.81 20.97
C MET A 56 -1.80 13.20 22.36
N PRO A 57 -2.93 13.47 23.03
CA PRO A 57 -3.32 12.80 24.27
C PRO A 57 -3.62 11.32 24.05
N ASP A 58 -3.75 10.54 25.13
CA ASP A 58 -4.04 9.10 25.04
C ASP A 58 -5.38 8.77 24.38
N ARG A 59 -6.30 9.73 24.38
CA ARG A 59 -7.57 9.68 23.63
C ARG A 59 -7.82 11.00 22.95
N PHE A 60 -8.12 10.95 21.66
CA PHE A 60 -8.40 12.14 20.85
C PHE A 60 -9.31 11.80 19.69
N LYS A 61 -9.89 12.83 19.09
CA LYS A 61 -10.65 12.69 17.84
C LYS A 61 -9.82 13.13 16.66
N TYR A 62 -9.94 12.39 15.57
CA TYR A 62 -9.32 12.73 14.30
C TYR A 62 -10.24 12.32 13.16
N HIS A 63 -10.67 13.26 12.31
CA HIS A 63 -11.78 13.09 11.38
C HIS A 63 -13.02 12.52 12.08
N ASN A 64 -13.59 11.39 11.62
CA ASN A 64 -14.68 10.70 12.31
C ASN A 64 -14.21 9.53 13.21
N ALA A 65 -12.94 9.51 13.59
CA ALA A 65 -12.35 8.46 14.41
C ALA A 65 -12.14 8.90 15.86
N ASP A 66 -12.55 8.06 16.79
CA ASP A 66 -12.15 8.10 18.20
C ASP A 66 -10.85 7.30 18.32
N CYS A 67 -9.72 7.99 18.47
CA CYS A 67 -8.39 7.39 18.56
C CYS A 67 -8.02 7.09 20.01
N PHE A 68 -7.36 5.95 20.25
CA PHE A 68 -6.85 5.56 21.56
C PHE A 68 -5.43 5.03 21.47
N LYS A 69 -4.57 5.47 22.38
CA LYS A 69 -3.16 5.09 22.41
C LYS A 69 -2.91 3.81 23.21
N ILE A 70 -2.00 3.00 22.69
CA ILE A 70 -1.47 1.80 23.35
C ILE A 70 0.03 2.01 23.57
N HIS A 71 0.44 2.01 24.83
CA HIS A 71 1.84 2.01 25.23
C HIS A 71 2.44 0.62 25.07
N VAL A 72 3.59 0.54 24.42
CA VAL A 72 4.25 -0.72 24.13
C VAL A 72 5.61 -0.81 24.82
N PRO A 73 5.99 -1.97 25.39
CA PRO A 73 7.29 -2.18 25.97
C PRO A 73 8.38 -2.28 24.88
N GLU A 74 9.62 -2.03 25.23
CA GLU A 74 10.77 -2.19 24.33
C GLU A 74 11.19 -3.67 24.24
N VAL A 75 10.45 -4.46 23.49
CA VAL A 75 10.65 -5.91 23.33
C VAL A 75 11.01 -6.31 21.88
N GLY A 76 11.66 -5.40 21.14
CA GLY A 76 12.07 -5.64 19.76
C GLY A 76 10.92 -6.01 18.84
N ALA A 77 11.10 -7.01 17.97
CA ALA A 77 10.09 -7.42 16.99
C ALA A 77 8.76 -7.89 17.58
N ALA A 78 8.74 -8.40 18.84
CA ALA A 78 7.52 -8.79 19.52
C ALA A 78 6.62 -7.61 19.91
N GLN A 79 7.12 -6.38 19.84
CA GLN A 79 6.37 -5.17 20.13
C GLN A 79 5.09 -5.05 19.29
N ALA A 80 5.13 -5.44 18.00
CA ALA A 80 3.97 -5.38 17.12
C ALA A 80 2.87 -6.37 17.54
N ILE A 81 3.25 -7.57 17.98
CA ILE A 81 2.32 -8.59 18.49
C ILE A 81 1.67 -8.09 19.79
N TYR A 82 2.49 -7.57 20.71
CA TYR A 82 2.00 -7.01 21.97
C TYR A 82 1.01 -5.87 21.73
N TYR A 83 1.35 -4.95 20.82
CA TYR A 83 0.50 -3.82 20.46
C TYR A 83 -0.89 -4.28 19.97
N ASP A 84 -0.93 -5.20 18.99
CA ASP A 84 -2.19 -5.68 18.43
C ASP A 84 -3.03 -6.43 19.48
N CYS A 85 -2.41 -7.24 20.35
CA CYS A 85 -3.12 -7.91 21.46
C CYS A 85 -3.70 -6.90 22.46
N MET A 86 -2.95 -5.89 22.87
CA MET A 86 -3.43 -4.87 23.80
C MET A 86 -4.54 -4.01 23.17
N ALA A 87 -4.44 -3.73 21.89
CA ALA A 87 -5.50 -3.03 21.14
C ALA A 87 -6.79 -3.86 21.10
N LEU A 88 -6.71 -5.18 20.89
CA LEU A 88 -7.86 -6.09 20.94
C LEU A 88 -8.47 -6.17 22.34
N ASP A 89 -7.64 -6.25 23.38
CA ASP A 89 -8.11 -6.18 24.78
C ASP A 89 -8.90 -4.92 25.06
N TYR A 90 -8.40 -3.78 24.55
CA TYR A 90 -9.13 -2.51 24.65
C TYR A 90 -10.47 -2.57 23.90
N CYS A 91 -10.48 -3.08 22.67
CA CYS A 91 -11.70 -3.22 21.86
C CYS A 91 -12.77 -4.05 22.61
N VAL A 92 -12.40 -5.24 23.09
CA VAL A 92 -13.32 -6.13 23.84
C VAL A 92 -13.87 -5.42 25.09
N LYS A 93 -13.01 -4.76 25.86
CA LYS A 93 -13.43 -4.01 27.08
C LYS A 93 -14.34 -2.83 26.73
N HIS A 94 -14.04 -2.11 25.65
CA HIS A 94 -14.83 -0.94 25.22
C HIS A 94 -16.20 -1.37 24.71
N ILE A 95 -16.27 -2.37 23.82
CA ILE A 95 -17.52 -2.93 23.29
C ILE A 95 -18.41 -3.41 24.45
N ARG A 96 -17.84 -4.17 25.39
CA ARG A 96 -18.58 -4.67 26.58
C ARG A 96 -19.10 -3.54 27.45
N ARG A 97 -18.25 -2.57 27.77
CA ARG A 97 -18.59 -1.45 28.67
C ARG A 97 -19.68 -0.55 28.12
N HIS A 98 -19.70 -0.35 26.82
CA HIS A 98 -20.64 0.55 26.14
C HIS A 98 -21.81 -0.22 25.48
N GLU A 99 -21.89 -1.54 25.71
CA GLU A 99 -22.94 -2.42 25.16
C GLU A 99 -23.15 -2.29 23.65
N ILE A 100 -22.03 -2.04 22.91
CA ILE A 100 -22.05 -1.83 21.47
C ILE A 100 -22.41 -3.14 20.79
N LYS A 101 -23.49 -3.13 19.99
CA LYS A 101 -23.94 -4.28 19.21
C LYS A 101 -23.37 -4.27 17.80
N ASN A 102 -23.18 -5.46 17.25
CA ASN A 102 -22.71 -5.67 15.86
C ASN A 102 -21.41 -4.92 15.53
N ALA A 103 -20.53 -4.71 16.52
CA ALA A 103 -19.23 -4.07 16.29
C ALA A 103 -18.39 -4.88 15.28
N ILE A 104 -17.69 -4.20 14.39
CA ILE A 104 -16.68 -4.80 13.52
C ILE A 104 -15.30 -4.48 14.11
N VAL A 105 -14.45 -5.49 14.26
CA VAL A 105 -13.03 -5.30 14.57
C VAL A 105 -12.21 -5.66 13.33
N TYR A 106 -11.61 -4.66 12.70
CA TYR A 106 -10.82 -4.79 11.49
C TYR A 106 -9.33 -4.80 11.81
N VAL A 107 -8.69 -5.94 11.59
CA VAL A 107 -7.28 -6.20 11.93
C VAL A 107 -6.42 -6.09 10.68
N LEU A 108 -5.44 -5.20 10.72
CA LEU A 108 -4.49 -4.98 9.62
C LEU A 108 -3.23 -5.81 9.82
N ALA A 109 -2.94 -6.69 8.87
CA ALA A 109 -1.87 -7.70 8.85
C ALA A 109 -2.07 -8.88 9.81
N CYS A 110 -1.46 -10.01 9.45
CA CYS A 110 -1.65 -11.29 10.14
C CYS A 110 -0.57 -11.56 11.20
N ARG A 111 -0.42 -10.68 12.24
CA ARG A 111 0.67 -10.77 13.22
C ARG A 111 0.38 -11.65 14.43
N ILE A 112 -0.90 -11.87 14.77
CA ILE A 112 -1.31 -12.39 16.09
C ILE A 112 -2.02 -13.76 16.05
N GLY A 113 -1.76 -14.55 15.01
CA GLY A 113 -2.42 -15.84 14.78
C GLY A 113 -2.56 -16.73 16.00
N PRO A 114 -1.51 -16.98 16.79
CA PRO A 114 -1.60 -17.83 18.00
C PRO A 114 -2.61 -17.35 19.05
N PHE A 115 -2.90 -16.05 19.10
CA PHE A 115 -3.82 -15.43 20.07
C PHE A 115 -5.19 -15.14 19.47
N PHE A 116 -5.30 -15.15 18.16
CA PHE A 116 -6.43 -14.59 17.41
C PHE A 116 -7.77 -15.29 17.70
N ALA A 117 -7.79 -16.62 17.77
CA ALA A 117 -9.00 -17.38 18.06
C ALA A 117 -9.68 -17.01 19.39
N HIS A 118 -8.87 -16.68 20.42
CA HIS A 118 -9.38 -16.20 21.69
C HIS A 118 -10.14 -14.88 21.53
N TYR A 119 -9.54 -13.90 20.88
CA TYR A 119 -10.16 -12.59 20.66
C TYR A 119 -11.40 -12.66 19.78
N VAL A 120 -11.39 -13.47 18.72
CA VAL A 120 -12.57 -13.71 17.89
C VAL A 120 -13.72 -14.25 18.75
N SER A 121 -13.45 -15.25 19.59
CA SER A 121 -14.47 -15.80 20.51
C SER A 121 -15.03 -14.76 21.47
N GLU A 122 -14.20 -13.88 22.04
CA GLU A 122 -14.66 -12.82 22.96
C GLU A 122 -15.52 -11.78 22.22
N ILE A 123 -15.13 -11.40 21.00
CA ILE A 123 -15.88 -10.43 20.18
C ILE A 123 -17.22 -11.04 19.73
N HIS A 124 -17.24 -12.32 19.33
CA HIS A 124 -18.48 -13.03 18.97
C HIS A 124 -19.47 -13.12 20.15
N LYS A 125 -19.00 -13.37 21.38
CA LYS A 125 -19.85 -13.34 22.58
C LYS A 125 -20.54 -11.99 22.80
N LEU A 126 -19.94 -10.91 22.30
CA LEU A 126 -20.51 -9.56 22.35
C LEU A 126 -21.37 -9.21 21.12
N GLY A 127 -21.56 -10.17 20.19
CA GLY A 127 -22.33 -9.99 18.96
C GLY A 127 -21.56 -9.22 17.87
N GLY A 128 -20.24 -9.10 17.98
CA GLY A 128 -19.39 -8.44 16.98
C GLY A 128 -18.83 -9.42 15.97
N LYS A 129 -18.12 -8.90 14.96
CA LYS A 129 -17.41 -9.64 13.91
C LYS A 129 -15.95 -9.19 13.80
N VAL A 130 -15.10 -10.07 13.28
CA VAL A 130 -13.67 -9.77 13.08
C VAL A 130 -13.30 -9.92 11.62
N PHE A 131 -12.90 -8.81 11.02
CA PHE A 131 -12.40 -8.76 9.64
C PHE A 131 -10.89 -8.65 9.65
N VAL A 132 -10.23 -9.19 8.62
CA VAL A 132 -8.76 -9.19 8.53
C VAL A 132 -8.33 -8.70 7.14
N ASN A 133 -7.38 -7.78 7.09
CA ASN A 133 -6.58 -7.53 5.91
C ASN A 133 -5.31 -8.39 6.02
N PRO A 134 -5.06 -9.34 5.10
CA PRO A 134 -3.93 -10.26 5.25
C PRO A 134 -2.58 -9.62 4.92
N ASP A 135 -2.55 -8.35 4.43
CA ASP A 135 -1.38 -7.78 3.75
C ASP A 135 -1.04 -8.63 2.50
N GLY A 136 0.20 -8.76 2.11
CA GLY A 136 0.56 -9.60 0.98
C GLY A 136 1.87 -10.35 1.23
N HIS A 137 1.79 -11.66 1.45
CA HIS A 137 2.96 -12.56 1.52
C HIS A 137 4.09 -12.04 2.43
N GLU A 138 3.77 -11.47 3.62
CA GLU A 138 4.78 -10.88 4.52
C GLU A 138 5.93 -11.85 4.84
N TRP A 139 5.63 -13.16 4.86
CA TRP A 139 6.61 -14.22 5.06
C TRP A 139 7.62 -14.38 3.91
N MET A 140 7.37 -13.81 2.74
CA MET A 140 8.33 -13.82 1.61
C MET A 140 9.36 -12.69 1.69
N ARG A 141 9.16 -11.69 2.52
CA ARG A 141 10.04 -10.51 2.58
C ARG A 141 11.44 -10.87 3.05
N ALA A 142 12.45 -10.38 2.33
CA ALA A 142 13.86 -10.68 2.57
C ALA A 142 14.36 -10.25 3.96
N LYS A 143 13.75 -9.21 4.54
CA LYS A 143 14.10 -8.69 5.88
C LYS A 143 13.93 -9.69 7.03
N TRP A 144 13.13 -10.76 6.83
CA TRP A 144 12.82 -11.72 7.86
C TRP A 144 13.73 -12.94 7.86
N SER A 145 14.22 -13.33 9.03
CA SER A 145 14.92 -14.61 9.22
C SER A 145 13.97 -15.82 9.01
N LYS A 146 14.54 -16.99 8.74
CA LYS A 146 13.73 -18.21 8.51
C LYS A 146 12.71 -18.50 9.63
N PRO A 147 13.06 -18.47 10.95
CA PRO A 147 12.08 -18.70 12.02
C PRO A 147 10.93 -17.67 12.02
N VAL A 148 11.24 -16.40 11.71
CA VAL A 148 10.23 -15.34 11.65
C VAL A 148 9.30 -15.55 10.46
N ARG A 149 9.81 -16.00 9.31
CA ARG A 149 8.98 -16.35 8.14
C ARG A 149 8.02 -17.50 8.44
N GLU A 150 8.48 -18.53 9.15
CA GLU A 150 7.59 -19.64 9.57
C GLU A 150 6.52 -19.17 10.56
N TYR A 151 6.89 -18.28 11.51
CA TYR A 151 5.90 -17.64 12.39
C TYR A 151 4.82 -16.91 11.57
N TRP A 152 5.22 -16.09 10.58
CA TRP A 152 4.26 -15.38 9.73
C TRP A 152 3.32 -16.32 8.98
N LYS A 153 3.80 -17.42 8.40
CA LYS A 153 2.95 -18.42 7.74
C LYS A 153 1.94 -19.06 8.69
N ILE A 154 2.39 -19.43 9.90
CA ILE A 154 1.51 -20.00 10.91
C ILE A 154 0.48 -18.98 11.37
N SER A 155 0.91 -17.75 11.59
CA SER A 155 0.05 -16.66 12.03
C SER A 155 -1.02 -16.33 10.98
N GLU A 156 -0.63 -16.16 9.72
CA GLU A 156 -1.54 -15.95 8.58
C GLU A 156 -2.60 -17.07 8.52
N LYS A 157 -2.15 -18.33 8.52
CA LYS A 157 -3.05 -19.49 8.50
C LYS A 157 -4.07 -19.48 9.64
N LEU A 158 -3.65 -19.14 10.86
CA LEU A 158 -4.54 -19.13 12.03
C LEU A 158 -5.52 -17.96 11.96
N MET A 159 -5.09 -16.80 11.48
CA MET A 159 -5.97 -15.65 11.35
C MET A 159 -6.99 -15.84 10.24
N ILE A 160 -6.58 -16.34 9.07
CA ILE A 160 -7.50 -16.68 7.97
C ILE A 160 -8.54 -17.73 8.41
N LYS A 161 -8.12 -18.73 9.20
CA LYS A 161 -9.04 -19.78 9.69
C LYS A 161 -10.18 -19.23 10.55
N HIS A 162 -9.95 -18.17 11.31
CA HIS A 162 -10.88 -17.71 12.36
C HIS A 162 -11.54 -16.37 12.05
N ALA A 163 -11.14 -15.65 11.00
CA ALA A 163 -11.77 -14.39 10.61
C ALA A 163 -13.16 -14.62 10.01
N ASP A 164 -14.07 -13.65 10.21
CA ASP A 164 -15.39 -13.66 9.61
C ASP A 164 -15.37 -13.19 8.15
N LEU A 165 -14.46 -12.28 7.81
CA LEU A 165 -14.23 -11.80 6.46
C LEU A 165 -12.78 -11.42 6.26
N ILE A 166 -12.21 -11.78 5.11
CA ILE A 166 -10.88 -11.38 4.67
C ILE A 166 -11.04 -10.31 3.59
N ILE A 167 -10.55 -9.09 3.86
CA ILE A 167 -10.55 -7.99 2.90
C ILE A 167 -9.16 -7.91 2.29
N CYS A 168 -8.99 -8.43 1.09
CA CYS A 168 -7.72 -8.45 0.36
C CYS A 168 -7.53 -7.12 -0.39
N ASP A 169 -6.31 -6.65 -0.50
CA ASP A 169 -5.96 -5.42 -1.23
C ASP A 169 -5.64 -5.65 -2.72
N SER A 170 -5.66 -6.91 -3.16
CA SER A 170 -5.41 -7.33 -4.55
C SER A 170 -6.21 -8.59 -4.88
N ILE A 171 -6.71 -8.68 -6.10
CA ILE A 171 -7.36 -9.89 -6.62
C ILE A 171 -6.39 -11.09 -6.57
N ASN A 172 -5.10 -10.84 -6.80
CA ASN A 172 -4.08 -11.90 -6.73
C ASN A 172 -3.91 -12.42 -5.30
N ILE A 173 -3.97 -11.55 -4.29
CA ILE A 173 -3.94 -11.95 -2.88
C ILE A 173 -5.24 -12.69 -2.53
N GLU A 174 -6.38 -12.24 -3.00
CA GLU A 174 -7.65 -12.94 -2.78
C GLU A 174 -7.61 -14.36 -3.34
N LYS A 175 -7.17 -14.56 -4.58
CA LYS A 175 -6.99 -15.87 -5.20
C LYS A 175 -6.03 -16.75 -4.38
N TYR A 176 -4.89 -16.20 -3.96
CA TYR A 176 -3.94 -16.90 -3.11
C TYR A 176 -4.59 -17.39 -1.80
N ILE A 177 -5.36 -16.54 -1.12
CA ILE A 177 -6.06 -16.89 0.13
C ILE A 177 -7.09 -17.99 -0.12
N GLN A 178 -7.91 -17.87 -1.17
CA GLN A 178 -8.93 -18.85 -1.53
C GLN A 178 -8.31 -20.21 -1.88
N GLU A 179 -7.21 -20.24 -2.63
CA GLU A 179 -6.54 -21.49 -3.05
C GLU A 179 -5.77 -22.13 -1.89
N THR A 180 -4.92 -21.36 -1.21
CA THR A 180 -4.02 -21.86 -0.16
C THR A 180 -4.79 -22.33 1.08
N TYR A 181 -5.84 -21.61 1.44
CA TYR A 181 -6.64 -21.84 2.64
C TYR A 181 -8.01 -22.44 2.36
N LYS A 182 -8.23 -23.01 1.16
CA LYS A 182 -9.49 -23.61 0.69
C LYS A 182 -10.17 -24.51 1.73
N LYS A 183 -9.40 -25.28 2.50
CA LYS A 183 -9.92 -26.19 3.53
C LYS A 183 -10.66 -25.48 4.67
N TYR A 184 -10.46 -24.18 4.87
CA TYR A 184 -11.15 -23.38 5.88
C TYR A 184 -12.35 -22.64 5.30
N ASN A 185 -12.54 -22.69 3.97
CA ASN A 185 -13.58 -21.98 3.25
C ASN A 185 -13.68 -20.49 3.65
N PRO A 186 -12.56 -19.71 3.58
CA PRO A 186 -12.57 -18.34 4.02
C PRO A 186 -13.50 -17.49 3.19
N LEU A 187 -14.31 -16.66 3.83
CA LEU A 187 -15.07 -15.64 3.16
C LEU A 187 -14.13 -14.48 2.80
N THR A 188 -14.04 -14.13 1.53
CA THR A 188 -13.11 -13.11 1.02
C THR A 188 -13.83 -12.04 0.23
N THR A 189 -13.25 -10.86 0.18
CA THR A 189 -13.58 -9.79 -0.75
C THR A 189 -12.32 -9.01 -1.11
N TYR A 190 -12.37 -8.32 -2.23
CA TYR A 190 -11.28 -7.49 -2.71
C TYR A 190 -11.63 -6.01 -2.62
N ILE A 191 -10.83 -5.24 -1.90
CA ILE A 191 -10.87 -3.78 -1.87
C ILE A 191 -9.43 -3.27 -1.86
N ALA A 192 -8.98 -2.67 -2.96
CA ALA A 192 -7.63 -2.14 -3.10
C ALA A 192 -7.37 -0.91 -2.20
N TYR A 193 -6.13 -0.45 -2.19
CA TYR A 193 -5.80 0.88 -1.72
C TYR A 193 -6.26 1.94 -2.72
N GLY A 194 -6.51 3.15 -2.22
CA GLY A 194 -6.86 4.28 -3.05
C GLY A 194 -5.65 5.07 -3.51
N ALA A 195 -5.86 5.90 -4.52
CA ALA A 195 -4.91 6.91 -4.95
C ALA A 195 -5.58 8.27 -5.14
N GLU A 196 -4.79 9.33 -4.98
CA GLU A 196 -5.22 10.68 -5.30
C GLU A 196 -5.26 10.85 -6.84
N THR A 197 -6.35 11.40 -7.32
CA THR A 197 -6.58 11.59 -8.76
C THR A 197 -6.44 13.04 -9.21
N LYS A 198 -6.25 13.95 -8.27
CA LYS A 198 -6.06 15.38 -8.56
C LYS A 198 -4.60 15.65 -8.87
N SER A 199 -4.36 16.53 -9.83
CA SER A 199 -3.03 17.05 -10.11
C SER A 199 -2.44 17.81 -8.92
N SER A 200 -1.11 17.94 -8.91
CA SER A 200 -0.43 18.75 -7.91
C SER A 200 -0.94 20.19 -7.90
N SER A 201 -1.03 20.77 -6.71
CA SER A 201 -1.32 22.20 -6.55
C SER A 201 -0.15 23.11 -6.96
N LEU A 202 1.07 22.55 -7.10
CA LEU A 202 2.24 23.28 -7.56
C LEU A 202 2.21 23.47 -9.08
N SER A 203 2.49 24.67 -9.55
CA SER A 203 2.75 24.95 -10.96
C SER A 203 4.18 24.56 -11.35
N ASP A 204 4.49 24.58 -12.64
CA ASP A 204 5.87 24.33 -13.11
C ASP A 204 6.83 25.47 -12.75
N GLU A 205 6.31 26.64 -12.44
CA GLU A 205 7.04 27.84 -12.00
C GLU A 205 7.16 27.93 -10.46
N SER A 206 6.62 26.98 -9.71
CA SER A 206 6.73 26.94 -8.25
C SER A 206 8.19 26.77 -7.84
N GLN A 207 8.63 27.56 -6.86
CA GLN A 207 10.04 27.57 -6.43
C GLN A 207 10.49 26.20 -5.91
N GLU A 208 9.57 25.43 -5.32
CA GLU A 208 9.82 24.10 -4.78
C GLU A 208 10.31 23.11 -5.85
N ILE A 209 9.65 23.12 -7.03
CA ILE A 209 10.05 22.22 -8.13
C ILE A 209 11.28 22.74 -8.86
N ILE A 210 11.43 24.06 -9.00
CA ILE A 210 12.64 24.66 -9.58
C ILE A 210 13.86 24.32 -8.74
N ASN A 211 13.79 24.57 -7.43
CA ASN A 211 14.88 24.25 -6.50
C ASN A 211 15.24 22.75 -6.55
N TRP A 212 14.24 21.87 -6.63
CA TRP A 212 14.49 20.44 -6.72
C TRP A 212 15.22 20.06 -8.01
N TYR A 213 14.89 20.68 -9.14
CA TYR A 213 15.59 20.47 -10.41
C TYR A 213 17.04 20.97 -10.33
N ASP A 214 17.25 22.17 -9.81
CA ASP A 214 18.58 22.77 -9.69
C ASP A 214 19.49 21.98 -8.73
N GLU A 215 18.94 21.52 -7.60
CA GLU A 215 19.67 20.72 -6.61
C GLU A 215 20.15 19.38 -7.17
N HIS A 216 19.35 18.77 -8.06
CA HIS A 216 19.63 17.42 -8.58
C HIS A 216 20.07 17.41 -10.04
N ASP A 217 20.29 18.56 -10.65
CA ASP A 217 20.64 18.70 -12.07
C ASP A 217 19.71 17.88 -12.97
N LEU A 218 18.39 18.05 -12.76
CA LEU A 218 17.33 17.37 -13.50
C LEU A 218 16.51 18.38 -14.34
N ARG A 219 15.81 17.88 -15.35
CA ARG A 219 14.96 18.71 -16.20
C ARG A 219 13.62 18.03 -16.46
N LYS A 220 12.56 18.83 -16.52
CA LYS A 220 11.21 18.38 -16.85
C LYS A 220 11.20 17.53 -18.13
N LYS A 221 10.57 16.34 -18.06
CA LYS A 221 10.45 15.36 -19.15
C LYS A 221 11.77 14.75 -19.66
N GLU A 222 12.88 14.97 -18.93
CA GLU A 222 14.20 14.44 -19.28
C GLU A 222 14.70 13.39 -18.27
N TYR A 223 13.82 12.83 -17.43
CA TYR A 223 14.18 11.78 -16.49
C TYR A 223 13.11 10.69 -16.36
N TYR A 224 13.59 9.46 -16.19
CA TYR A 224 12.82 8.37 -15.62
C TYR A 224 12.84 8.45 -14.10
N LEU A 225 11.75 8.08 -13.46
CA LEU A 225 11.58 8.20 -12.01
C LEU A 225 11.32 6.85 -11.36
N ILE A 226 12.00 6.58 -10.25
CA ILE A 226 11.65 5.51 -9.31
C ILE A 226 11.31 6.14 -7.96
N VAL A 227 10.20 5.70 -7.35
CA VAL A 227 9.84 6.08 -5.97
C VAL A 227 9.55 4.81 -5.18
N GLY A 228 10.35 4.52 -4.18
CA GLY A 228 10.12 3.32 -3.38
C GLY A 228 11.19 3.07 -2.32
N ARG A 229 10.97 2.07 -1.47
CA ARG A 229 11.96 1.64 -0.49
C ARG A 229 13.15 0.97 -1.18
N PHE A 230 14.35 1.28 -0.73
CA PHE A 230 15.58 0.70 -1.29
C PHE A 230 15.82 -0.70 -0.72
N VAL A 231 15.10 -1.68 -1.28
CA VAL A 231 15.12 -3.09 -0.86
C VAL A 231 15.21 -4.01 -2.09
N PRO A 232 15.78 -5.22 -1.95
CA PRO A 232 15.98 -6.14 -3.08
C PRO A 232 14.70 -6.50 -3.83
N GLU A 233 13.55 -6.62 -3.14
CA GLU A 233 12.26 -6.95 -3.74
C GLU A 233 11.76 -5.91 -4.74
N ASN A 234 12.29 -4.70 -4.71
CA ASN A 234 11.96 -3.63 -5.65
C ASN A 234 12.87 -3.61 -6.89
N ASN A 235 13.74 -4.61 -7.03
CA ASN A 235 14.56 -4.88 -8.22
C ASN A 235 15.46 -3.70 -8.66
N PHE A 236 15.95 -2.89 -7.72
CA PHE A 236 16.83 -1.76 -8.04
C PHE A 236 18.09 -2.20 -8.80
N GLU A 237 18.69 -3.33 -8.44
CA GLU A 237 19.86 -3.86 -9.13
C GLU A 237 19.57 -4.13 -10.62
N THR A 238 18.47 -4.80 -10.91
CA THR A 238 18.05 -5.05 -12.31
C THR A 238 17.80 -3.75 -13.05
N ILE A 239 17.04 -2.83 -12.45
CA ILE A 239 16.67 -1.57 -13.10
C ILE A 239 17.92 -0.73 -13.40
N ILE A 240 18.84 -0.58 -12.44
CA ILE A 240 20.06 0.19 -12.61
C ILE A 240 20.97 -0.44 -13.68
N ARG A 241 21.20 -1.75 -13.63
CA ARG A 241 21.98 -2.48 -14.63
C ARG A 241 21.42 -2.29 -16.03
N GLU A 242 20.13 -2.53 -16.20
CA GLU A 242 19.46 -2.44 -17.50
C GLU A 242 19.42 -0.99 -18.03
N PHE A 243 19.29 0.00 -17.13
CA PHE A 243 19.37 1.40 -17.50
C PHE A 243 20.77 1.79 -18.00
N MET A 244 21.83 1.36 -17.32
CA MET A 244 23.22 1.56 -17.75
C MET A 244 23.49 0.94 -19.13
N MET A 245 22.85 -0.19 -19.44
CA MET A 245 22.96 -0.87 -20.76
C MET A 245 22.15 -0.17 -21.85
N SER A 246 21.24 0.72 -21.51
CA SER A 246 20.39 1.40 -22.48
C SER A 246 21.11 2.60 -23.14
N ASP A 247 20.64 2.96 -24.36
CA ASP A 247 21.12 4.14 -25.09
C ASP A 247 20.42 5.43 -24.66
N SER A 248 19.52 5.37 -23.66
CA SER A 248 18.76 6.53 -23.20
C SER A 248 19.67 7.69 -22.84
N LYS A 249 19.28 8.90 -23.25
CA LYS A 249 19.99 10.14 -22.88
C LYS A 249 19.36 10.85 -21.69
N LYS A 250 18.28 10.30 -21.16
CA LYS A 250 17.59 10.81 -19.99
C LYS A 250 18.25 10.36 -18.71
N ASP A 251 17.98 11.06 -17.63
CA ASP A 251 18.42 10.68 -16.29
C ASP A 251 17.54 9.60 -15.66
N LEU A 252 18.06 8.88 -14.69
CA LEU A 252 17.33 8.00 -13.79
C LEU A 252 17.31 8.61 -12.39
N ALA A 253 16.21 9.27 -12.04
CA ALA A 253 16.01 9.85 -10.72
C ALA A 253 15.43 8.81 -9.75
N ILE A 254 16.11 8.59 -8.62
CA ILE A 254 15.74 7.58 -7.63
C ILE A 254 15.39 8.26 -6.31
N ILE A 255 14.09 8.33 -6.00
CA ILE A 255 13.57 8.83 -4.72
C ILE A 255 13.43 7.63 -3.77
N THR A 256 14.28 7.59 -2.76
CA THR A 256 14.29 6.52 -1.76
C THR A 256 14.94 6.97 -0.45
N THR A 257 14.59 6.30 0.65
CA THR A 257 15.40 6.40 1.86
C THR A 257 16.64 5.54 1.67
N GLN A 258 17.81 6.17 1.66
CA GLN A 258 19.08 5.49 1.41
C GLN A 258 19.38 4.47 2.51
N ASN A 259 19.93 3.34 2.09
CA ASN A 259 20.54 2.33 2.93
C ASN A 259 21.99 2.19 2.46
N ASP A 260 22.92 2.82 3.18
CA ASP A 260 24.33 2.93 2.76
C ASP A 260 25.00 1.57 2.53
N SER A 261 24.66 0.56 3.34
CA SER A 261 25.20 -0.80 3.16
C SER A 261 24.77 -1.40 1.83
N PHE A 262 23.47 -1.36 1.52
CA PHE A 262 22.95 -1.89 0.28
C PHE A 262 23.37 -1.06 -0.94
N LEU A 263 23.48 0.26 -0.77
CA LEU A 263 23.96 1.17 -1.83
C LEU A 263 25.41 0.86 -2.22
N ASN A 264 26.29 0.68 -1.23
CA ASN A 264 27.70 0.37 -1.47
C ASN A 264 27.86 -1.03 -2.07
N GLU A 265 27.16 -2.04 -1.56
CA GLU A 265 27.14 -3.39 -2.13
C GLU A 265 26.68 -3.38 -3.61
N LEU A 266 25.71 -2.56 -3.94
CA LEU A 266 25.21 -2.43 -5.30
C LEU A 266 26.23 -1.74 -6.22
N ASP A 267 26.92 -0.71 -5.71
CA ASP A 267 27.94 -0.01 -6.47
C ASP A 267 29.21 -0.88 -6.69
N GLU A 268 29.59 -1.70 -5.70
CA GLU A 268 30.68 -2.67 -5.86
C GLU A 268 30.41 -3.67 -7.01
N ARG A 269 29.16 -4.01 -7.23
CA ARG A 269 28.76 -4.94 -8.30
C ARG A 269 28.55 -4.28 -9.66
N LEU A 270 27.97 -3.10 -9.70
CA LEU A 270 27.53 -2.45 -10.92
C LEU A 270 28.40 -1.26 -11.34
N HIS A 271 29.14 -0.66 -10.42
CA HIS A 271 29.88 0.59 -10.62
C HIS A 271 28.98 1.73 -11.15
N PHE A 272 27.72 1.77 -10.70
CA PHE A 272 26.70 2.67 -11.23
C PHE A 272 27.01 4.16 -10.97
N ARG A 273 27.82 4.49 -9.95
CA ARG A 273 28.27 5.87 -9.70
C ARG A 273 29.13 6.46 -10.82
N GLN A 274 29.63 5.62 -11.74
CA GLN A 274 30.33 6.08 -12.93
C GLN A 274 29.41 6.54 -14.05
N ASP A 275 28.12 6.22 -13.98
CA ASP A 275 27.12 6.68 -14.95
C ASP A 275 26.45 7.96 -14.40
N PRO A 276 26.75 9.14 -14.98
CA PRO A 276 26.25 10.43 -14.48
C PRO A 276 24.72 10.59 -14.63
N ARG A 277 24.07 9.72 -15.39
CA ARG A 277 22.61 9.71 -15.56
C ARG A 277 21.89 9.16 -14.35
N ILE A 278 22.54 8.41 -13.46
CA ILE A 278 21.93 7.78 -12.28
C ILE A 278 22.01 8.72 -11.08
N LYS A 279 20.87 9.22 -10.62
CA LYS A 279 20.76 10.26 -9.61
C LYS A 279 19.93 9.80 -8.41
N PHE A 280 20.59 9.55 -7.29
CA PHE A 280 19.93 9.30 -6.00
C PHE A 280 19.59 10.63 -5.36
N VAL A 281 18.31 11.01 -5.38
CA VAL A 281 17.82 12.34 -5.00
C VAL A 281 17.24 12.39 -3.58
N GLY A 282 17.51 11.36 -2.77
CA GLY A 282 17.03 11.32 -1.38
C GLY A 282 15.55 11.05 -1.24
N THR A 283 14.95 11.52 -0.16
CA THR A 283 13.53 11.33 0.16
C THR A 283 12.77 12.65 0.02
N VAL A 284 11.63 12.64 -0.66
CA VAL A 284 10.73 13.79 -0.79
C VAL A 284 9.51 13.57 0.10
N TYR A 285 9.39 14.34 1.17
CA TYR A 285 8.27 14.23 2.13
C TYR A 285 7.08 15.14 1.77
N ASN A 286 7.32 16.24 1.05
CA ASN A 286 6.26 17.11 0.56
C ASN A 286 5.46 16.39 -0.54
N GLN A 287 4.21 16.01 -0.23
CA GLN A 287 3.36 15.23 -1.12
C GLN A 287 3.00 15.97 -2.43
N GLU A 288 2.80 17.29 -2.35
CA GLU A 288 2.50 18.09 -3.55
C GLU A 288 3.73 18.20 -4.46
N LEU A 289 4.92 18.35 -3.88
CA LEU A 289 6.18 18.31 -4.64
C LEU A 289 6.40 16.91 -5.26
N LEU A 290 6.21 15.84 -4.49
CA LEU A 290 6.38 14.47 -5.00
C LEU A 290 5.40 14.16 -6.14
N LYS A 291 4.17 14.62 -6.04
CA LYS A 291 3.17 14.53 -7.11
C LYS A 291 3.63 15.31 -8.36
N LYS A 292 4.12 16.53 -8.18
CA LYS A 292 4.64 17.35 -9.27
C LYS A 292 5.84 16.72 -9.97
N ILE A 293 6.74 16.12 -9.21
CA ILE A 293 7.88 15.37 -9.75
C ILE A 293 7.41 14.19 -10.62
N ARG A 294 6.37 13.43 -10.17
CA ARG A 294 5.78 12.34 -10.96
C ARG A 294 5.12 12.86 -12.25
N GLU A 295 4.35 13.94 -12.18
CA GLU A 295 3.71 14.58 -13.36
C GLU A 295 4.74 15.01 -14.39
N ASN A 296 5.88 15.50 -13.93
CA ASN A 296 6.95 16.03 -14.76
C ASN A 296 8.00 15.01 -15.18
N ALA A 297 7.93 13.77 -14.69
CA ALA A 297 8.77 12.68 -15.19
C ALA A 297 8.46 12.36 -16.65
N TYR A 298 9.47 11.95 -17.42
CA TYR A 298 9.26 11.35 -18.75
C TYR A 298 8.54 10.02 -18.62
N GLY A 299 9.03 9.16 -17.73
CA GLY A 299 8.42 7.87 -17.42
C GLY A 299 8.67 7.47 -15.96
N TYR A 300 7.81 6.62 -15.44
CA TYR A 300 7.93 6.02 -14.11
C TYR A 300 8.28 4.54 -14.22
N ILE A 301 9.22 4.09 -13.41
CA ILE A 301 9.65 2.68 -13.39
C ILE A 301 9.23 2.05 -12.08
N HIS A 302 8.56 0.91 -12.15
CA HIS A 302 8.12 0.16 -10.99
C HIS A 302 8.67 -1.25 -11.00
N GLY A 303 9.49 -1.56 -10.00
CA GLY A 303 10.15 -2.86 -9.87
C GLY A 303 9.59 -3.78 -8.77
N HIS A 304 8.50 -3.39 -8.11
CA HIS A 304 7.97 -4.14 -6.97
C HIS A 304 7.53 -5.56 -7.38
N SER A 305 8.03 -6.58 -6.65
CA SER A 305 7.83 -8.00 -7.00
C SER A 305 7.16 -8.84 -5.91
N VAL A 306 6.87 -8.27 -4.74
CA VAL A 306 6.28 -8.99 -3.59
C VAL A 306 5.20 -8.15 -2.94
N GLY A 307 4.02 -8.70 -2.72
CA GLY A 307 2.90 -8.05 -2.05
C GLY A 307 1.64 -7.98 -2.90
N GLY A 308 0.77 -7.04 -2.60
CA GLY A 308 -0.47 -6.73 -3.32
C GLY A 308 -0.41 -5.38 -4.02
N THR A 309 -1.52 -4.64 -3.97
CA THR A 309 -1.60 -3.29 -4.54
C THR A 309 -0.60 -2.35 -3.87
N ASN A 310 0.24 -1.70 -4.68
CA ASN A 310 1.26 -0.77 -4.18
C ASN A 310 0.79 0.68 -4.31
N PRO A 311 0.65 1.44 -3.20
CA PRO A 311 0.21 2.84 -3.27
C PRO A 311 1.08 3.72 -4.18
N SER A 312 2.41 3.55 -4.17
CA SER A 312 3.31 4.34 -5.03
C SER A 312 3.08 4.07 -6.52
N LEU A 313 2.70 2.83 -6.88
CA LEU A 313 2.31 2.51 -8.26
C LEU A 313 1.00 3.21 -8.64
N LEU A 314 0.00 3.16 -7.77
CA LEU A 314 -1.29 3.82 -8.05
C LEU A 314 -1.12 5.33 -8.21
N GLU A 315 -0.31 5.96 -7.36
CA GLU A 315 0.02 7.38 -7.46
C GLU A 315 0.76 7.71 -8.79
N ALA A 316 1.67 6.84 -9.22
CA ALA A 316 2.37 7.02 -10.48
C ALA A 316 1.43 6.86 -11.68
N LEU A 317 0.58 5.83 -11.70
CA LEU A 317 -0.43 5.63 -12.75
C LEU A 317 -1.45 6.78 -12.82
N GLY A 318 -1.73 7.41 -11.68
CA GLY A 318 -2.59 8.59 -11.59
C GLY A 318 -1.92 9.89 -12.07
N SER A 319 -0.60 9.95 -12.11
CA SER A 319 0.16 11.19 -12.34
C SER A 319 1.01 11.16 -13.61
N THR A 320 1.74 10.06 -13.86
CA THR A 320 2.72 9.93 -14.95
C THR A 320 2.08 9.29 -16.18
N ASP A 321 2.38 9.79 -17.37
CA ASP A 321 1.78 9.28 -18.60
C ASP A 321 2.42 7.98 -19.10
N LEU A 322 3.74 7.81 -18.95
CA LEU A 322 4.47 6.61 -19.35
C LEU A 322 4.89 5.82 -18.11
N ASN A 323 4.46 4.56 -18.01
CA ASN A 323 4.77 3.69 -16.87
C ASN A 323 5.40 2.38 -17.37
N LEU A 324 6.59 2.02 -16.86
CA LEU A 324 7.32 0.80 -17.16
C LEU A 324 7.29 -0.11 -15.91
N LEU A 325 6.50 -1.17 -15.94
CA LEU A 325 6.17 -1.97 -14.76
C LEU A 325 6.79 -3.36 -14.84
N PHE A 326 7.33 -3.83 -13.71
CA PHE A 326 7.73 -5.22 -13.59
C PHE A 326 6.52 -6.14 -13.79
N ASP A 327 6.67 -7.14 -14.66
CA ASP A 327 5.60 -8.02 -15.11
C ASP A 327 5.22 -9.05 -14.05
N VAL A 328 4.35 -8.66 -13.14
CA VAL A 328 3.71 -9.54 -12.14
C VAL A 328 2.23 -9.25 -12.05
N GLY A 329 1.46 -10.22 -11.58
CA GLY A 329 -0.01 -10.18 -11.61
C GLY A 329 -0.61 -8.92 -10.99
N PHE A 330 -0.15 -8.48 -9.82
CA PHE A 330 -0.71 -7.30 -9.15
C PHE A 330 -0.33 -5.96 -9.83
N ASN A 331 0.83 -5.86 -10.52
CA ASN A 331 1.15 -4.68 -11.32
C ASN A 331 0.28 -4.62 -12.59
N ARG A 332 0.06 -5.79 -13.24
CA ARG A 332 -0.87 -5.88 -14.37
C ARG A 332 -2.31 -5.58 -13.98
N GLU A 333 -2.75 -6.02 -12.82
CA GLU A 333 -4.07 -5.73 -12.28
C GLU A 333 -4.30 -4.21 -12.14
N CYS A 334 -3.28 -3.47 -11.65
CA CYS A 334 -3.39 -2.03 -11.45
C CYS A 334 -3.43 -1.25 -12.77
N ALA A 335 -2.57 -1.59 -13.72
CA ALA A 335 -2.35 -0.76 -14.91
C ALA A 335 -3.01 -1.30 -16.18
N GLU A 336 -3.32 -2.60 -16.25
CA GLU A 336 -3.87 -3.26 -17.43
C GLU A 336 -3.10 -2.89 -18.72
N ASN A 337 -3.74 -2.21 -19.68
CA ASN A 337 -3.15 -1.74 -20.93
C ASN A 337 -2.69 -0.26 -20.88
N GLY A 338 -2.60 0.31 -19.69
CA GLY A 338 -2.11 1.68 -19.43
C GLY A 338 -0.61 1.77 -19.13
N ALA A 339 0.14 0.68 -19.28
CA ALA A 339 1.57 0.63 -19.01
C ALA A 339 2.29 -0.31 -19.99
N LEU A 340 3.61 -0.21 -20.04
CA LEU A 340 4.51 -1.16 -20.66
C LEU A 340 5.09 -2.08 -19.58
N TYR A 341 5.45 -3.32 -19.95
CA TYR A 341 5.86 -4.33 -18.97
C TYR A 341 7.25 -4.88 -19.28
N TRP A 342 8.03 -5.12 -18.24
CA TRP A 342 9.38 -5.65 -18.33
C TRP A 342 9.59 -6.85 -17.41
N THR A 343 10.56 -7.70 -17.77
CA THR A 343 10.95 -8.89 -17.02
C THR A 343 12.39 -8.78 -16.50
N LYS A 344 12.84 -9.77 -15.71
CA LYS A 344 14.24 -9.86 -15.24
C LYS A 344 15.20 -10.44 -16.29
N GLU A 345 14.72 -10.80 -17.46
CA GLU A 345 15.58 -11.28 -18.53
C GLU A 345 16.57 -10.17 -18.93
N GLU A 346 17.82 -10.55 -19.10
CA GLU A 346 18.91 -9.62 -19.45
C GLU A 346 18.61 -8.93 -20.78
N GLY A 347 18.76 -7.60 -20.79
CA GLY A 347 18.47 -6.76 -21.94
C GLY A 347 17.00 -6.41 -22.13
N ASN A 348 16.05 -7.06 -21.43
CA ASN A 348 14.61 -6.82 -21.63
C ASN A 348 14.21 -5.39 -21.27
N LEU A 349 14.57 -4.90 -20.08
CA LEU A 349 14.26 -3.53 -19.68
C LEU A 349 15.13 -2.50 -20.44
N SER A 350 16.38 -2.85 -20.77
CA SER A 350 17.26 -2.01 -21.59
C SER A 350 16.67 -1.74 -22.97
N MET A 351 16.17 -2.78 -23.64
CA MET A 351 15.45 -2.60 -24.92
C MET A 351 14.19 -1.76 -24.74
N LEU A 352 13.45 -1.99 -23.66
CA LEU A 352 12.22 -1.24 -23.37
C LEU A 352 12.49 0.25 -23.15
N PHE A 353 13.62 0.65 -22.51
CA PHE A 353 14.04 2.04 -22.43
C PHE A 353 14.28 2.64 -23.83
N ASN A 354 15.00 1.91 -24.69
CA ASN A 354 15.31 2.35 -26.03
C ASN A 354 14.06 2.48 -26.93
N GLU A 355 13.05 1.63 -26.71
CA GLU A 355 11.76 1.71 -27.39
C GLU A 355 10.91 2.86 -26.83
N ALA A 356 10.87 3.00 -25.50
CA ALA A 356 10.13 4.06 -24.81
C ALA A 356 10.62 5.46 -25.22
N ASP A 357 11.93 5.64 -25.43
CA ASP A 357 12.51 6.91 -25.87
C ASP A 357 12.12 7.29 -27.31
N LYS A 358 11.63 6.34 -28.11
CA LYS A 358 11.16 6.57 -29.48
C LYS A 358 9.66 6.83 -29.57
N LEU A 359 8.92 6.65 -28.49
CA LEU A 359 7.46 6.87 -28.49
C LEU A 359 7.14 8.33 -28.78
N THR A 360 6.14 8.53 -29.59
CA THR A 360 5.59 9.85 -29.86
C THR A 360 4.83 10.39 -28.64
N GLN A 361 4.67 11.70 -28.56
CA GLN A 361 3.87 12.33 -27.50
C GLN A 361 2.42 11.82 -27.48
N GLU A 362 1.87 11.48 -28.63
CA GLU A 362 0.50 10.94 -28.75
C GLU A 362 0.38 9.54 -28.17
N GLU A 363 1.36 8.66 -28.43
CA GLU A 363 1.42 7.30 -27.85
C GLU A 363 1.57 7.34 -26.34
N ILE A 364 2.47 8.19 -25.82
CA ILE A 364 2.66 8.40 -24.38
C ILE A 364 1.36 8.91 -23.74
N ALA A 365 0.74 9.93 -24.35
CA ALA A 365 -0.52 10.49 -23.86
C ALA A 365 -1.68 9.47 -23.90
N LEU A 366 -1.69 8.54 -24.86
CA LEU A 366 -2.68 7.47 -24.93
C LEU A 366 -2.52 6.49 -23.77
N LEU A 367 -1.29 6.07 -23.46
CA LEU A 367 -0.99 5.21 -22.30
C LEU A 367 -1.39 5.92 -21.01
N GLY A 368 -1.02 7.20 -20.85
CA GLY A 368 -1.36 8.01 -19.68
C GLY A 368 -2.87 8.16 -19.49
N ARG A 369 -3.63 8.41 -20.54
CA ARG A 369 -5.10 8.45 -20.43
C ARG A 369 -5.70 7.13 -19.98
N LYS A 370 -5.20 5.98 -20.46
CA LYS A 370 -5.65 4.65 -20.02
C LYS A 370 -5.32 4.42 -18.54
N ALA A 371 -4.08 4.70 -18.14
CA ALA A 371 -3.65 4.55 -16.76
C ALA A 371 -4.49 5.43 -15.80
N LYS A 372 -4.59 6.73 -16.08
CA LYS A 372 -5.36 7.68 -15.26
C LYS A 372 -6.85 7.32 -15.19
N LYS A 373 -7.45 6.90 -16.32
CA LYS A 373 -8.83 6.42 -16.33
C LYS A 373 -8.99 5.19 -15.44
N ARG A 374 -8.09 4.22 -15.52
CA ARG A 374 -8.11 3.03 -14.66
C ARG A 374 -8.07 3.39 -13.17
N ILE A 375 -7.18 4.32 -12.79
CA ILE A 375 -7.07 4.80 -11.40
C ILE A 375 -8.36 5.50 -10.97
N LEU A 376 -8.91 6.37 -11.80
CA LEU A 376 -10.16 7.07 -11.48
C LEU A 376 -11.33 6.10 -11.26
N ASP A 377 -11.47 5.10 -12.15
CA ASP A 377 -12.61 4.18 -12.18
C ASP A 377 -12.54 3.11 -11.07
N ALA A 378 -11.34 2.68 -10.64
CA ALA A 378 -11.19 1.51 -9.78
C ALA A 378 -10.33 1.73 -8.51
N TYR A 379 -9.59 2.83 -8.43
CA TYR A 379 -8.64 3.09 -7.34
C TYR A 379 -8.74 4.51 -6.76
N SER A 380 -9.71 5.34 -7.16
CA SER A 380 -9.89 6.64 -6.50
C SER A 380 -10.29 6.45 -5.04
N TRP A 381 -9.80 7.32 -4.15
CA TRP A 381 -10.14 7.25 -2.72
C TRP A 381 -11.65 7.27 -2.48
N LYS A 382 -12.39 8.02 -3.32
CA LYS A 382 -13.86 8.00 -3.23
C LYS A 382 -14.40 6.60 -3.48
N PHE A 383 -14.02 5.96 -4.59
CA PHE A 383 -14.48 4.61 -4.94
C PHE A 383 -14.12 3.59 -3.84
N ILE A 384 -12.88 3.64 -3.35
CA ILE A 384 -12.40 2.74 -2.29
C ILE A 384 -13.15 2.96 -0.97
N SER A 385 -13.38 4.21 -0.57
CA SER A 385 -14.11 4.52 0.66
C SER A 385 -15.57 4.08 0.56
N ASP A 386 -16.23 4.31 -0.57
CA ASP A 386 -17.60 3.83 -0.81
C ASP A 386 -17.66 2.29 -0.67
N LYS A 387 -16.69 1.54 -1.20
CA LYS A 387 -16.59 0.07 -1.04
C LYS A 387 -16.44 -0.37 0.40
N TYR A 388 -15.61 0.32 1.19
CA TYR A 388 -15.48 0.04 2.62
C TYR A 388 -16.78 0.36 3.38
N GLU A 389 -17.51 1.44 3.04
CA GLU A 389 -18.81 1.73 3.62
C GLU A 389 -19.80 0.60 3.34
N GLU A 390 -19.89 0.13 2.09
CA GLU A 390 -20.76 -0.98 1.70
C GLU A 390 -20.46 -2.24 2.54
N VAL A 391 -19.19 -2.62 2.67
CA VAL A 391 -18.79 -3.82 3.43
C VAL A 391 -19.04 -3.65 4.92
N PHE A 392 -18.74 -2.50 5.50
CA PHE A 392 -18.93 -2.27 6.93
C PHE A 392 -20.38 -2.10 7.34
N THR A 393 -21.24 -1.64 6.44
CA THR A 393 -22.69 -1.45 6.71
C THR A 393 -23.58 -2.57 6.19
N ALA A 394 -23.00 -3.58 5.52
CA ALA A 394 -23.75 -4.71 4.99
C ALA A 394 -24.48 -5.48 6.10
N VAL A 395 -25.78 -5.72 5.91
CA VAL A 395 -26.59 -6.51 6.82
C VAL A 395 -26.20 -7.99 6.75
N GLU A 396 -26.37 -8.73 7.84
CA GLU A 396 -26.12 -10.19 7.87
C GLU A 396 -26.84 -10.90 6.71
N GLY A 397 -26.08 -11.67 5.93
CA GLY A 397 -26.54 -12.33 4.69
C GLY A 397 -26.17 -11.60 3.40
N ALA A 398 -26.02 -10.27 3.40
CA ALA A 398 -25.61 -9.51 2.21
C ALA A 398 -24.12 -9.68 1.90
N ILE A 399 -23.28 -9.91 2.90
CA ILE A 399 -21.83 -10.12 2.72
C ILE A 399 -21.56 -11.34 1.83
N ALA A 400 -22.28 -12.45 2.04
CA ALA A 400 -22.14 -13.66 1.22
C ALA A 400 -22.63 -13.46 -0.23
N THR A 401 -23.63 -12.61 -0.44
CA THR A 401 -24.16 -12.28 -1.77
C THR A 401 -23.21 -11.33 -2.51
N TYR A 402 -22.55 -10.43 -1.78
CA TYR A 402 -21.59 -9.46 -2.32
C TYR A 402 -20.35 -10.17 -2.88
N THR A 403 -19.79 -11.12 -2.13
CA THR A 403 -18.63 -11.92 -2.57
C THR A 403 -18.95 -12.81 -3.78
N ASN A 404 -20.17 -13.32 -3.91
CA ASN A 404 -20.60 -14.16 -5.04
C ASN A 404 -20.88 -13.36 -6.33
N ASN A 405 -21.35 -12.10 -6.22
CA ASN A 405 -21.67 -11.28 -7.39
C ASN A 405 -20.41 -10.66 -8.05
N GLU A 406 -19.36 -10.36 -7.31
CA GLU A 406 -18.10 -9.90 -7.91
C GLU A 406 -17.37 -11.03 -8.66
N VAL A 407 -17.46 -12.27 -8.19
CA VAL A 407 -16.95 -13.44 -8.91
C VAL A 407 -17.67 -13.63 -10.25
N SER A 408 -18.97 -13.35 -10.33
CA SER A 408 -19.72 -13.43 -11.59
C SER A 408 -19.39 -12.30 -12.58
N LEU A 409 -19.06 -11.10 -12.10
CA LEU A 409 -18.66 -9.96 -12.95
C LEU A 409 -17.22 -10.08 -13.48
N SER A 410 -16.31 -10.71 -12.74
CA SER A 410 -14.94 -10.97 -13.20
C SER A 410 -14.89 -12.09 -14.27
N SER A 411 -15.81 -13.06 -14.21
CA SER A 411 -15.91 -14.13 -15.22
C SER A 411 -16.57 -13.69 -16.54
N ILE A 412 -17.34 -12.59 -16.53
CA ILE A 412 -17.96 -12.04 -17.75
C ILE A 412 -17.02 -11.10 -18.53
N LYS A 413 -15.99 -10.56 -17.89
CA LYS A 413 -14.99 -9.69 -18.55
C LYS A 413 -13.77 -10.41 -19.12
N SER A 414 -13.68 -11.73 -18.98
CA SER A 414 -12.60 -12.58 -19.51
C SER A 414 -13.04 -13.47 -20.69
N ALA A 415 -14.21 -13.20 -21.30
CA ALA A 415 -14.68 -13.83 -22.53
C ALA A 415 -14.57 -12.90 -23.74
#